data_f5ea53a2e7452134d3055dc08889251f
#
_entry.id   f5ea53a2e7452134d3055dc08889251f
#
_cell.length_a   1.000
_cell.length_b   1.000
_cell.length_c   1.000
_cell.angle_alpha   90.00
_cell.angle_beta   90.00
_cell.angle_gamma   90.00
#
_symmetry.space_group_name_H-M   'P 1'
#
loop_
_entity.id
_entity.type
_entity.pdbx_description
1 polymer ?
#
loop_
_entity_poly.entity_id
_entity_poly.type
_entity_poly.pdbx_seq_one_letter_code
_entity_poly.pdbx_strand_id
1 'polypeptide(L)'
;AYTVQGAFPYGVFIGTGNTDHKYVNPININDPSSYKRTVIANNLSLEYRNEHVILSSTSGHQYFKDDMKMDQDFSPLSIFTLNRKQKQNAFSEELAIKSNTRNNYQWSFGLYGFYDDLHTDGPVDFKEDGIKTVLQPVFDQLKKDHPKMPYLKILDDHLYIPGSFDTPSYSLAL
;
A
#
# COMPACT_ATOMS: atom_id res chain seq x y z
N ALA A 1 -14.77 24.05 -4.16
CA ALA A 1 -15.29 22.86 -3.50
C ALA A 1 -16.05 22.02 -4.49
N TYR A 2 -15.71 20.79 -4.58
CA TYR A 2 -16.42 19.85 -5.42
C TYR A 2 -17.52 19.22 -4.58
N THR A 3 -18.75 19.60 -4.84
CA THR A 3 -19.90 18.79 -4.42
C THR A 3 -20.02 17.67 -5.43
N VAL A 4 -19.44 16.53 -5.15
CA VAL A 4 -19.74 15.32 -5.90
C VAL A 4 -21.04 14.80 -5.35
N GLN A 5 -22.15 15.19 -5.98
CA GLN A 5 -23.47 14.68 -5.63
C GLN A 5 -23.46 13.15 -5.80
N GLY A 6 -23.70 12.44 -4.72
CA GLY A 6 -23.83 10.96 -4.71
C GLY A 6 -22.53 10.18 -4.56
N ALA A 7 -21.37 10.80 -4.49
CA ALA A 7 -20.14 10.08 -4.13
C ALA A 7 -20.01 10.04 -2.62
N PHE A 8 -20.33 8.94 -2.06
CA PHE A 8 -20.00 8.61 -0.69
C PHE A 8 -18.50 8.53 -0.53
N PRO A 9 -17.97 9.07 0.48
CA PRO A 9 -18.29 10.20 1.38
C PRO A 9 -17.60 11.50 0.98
N TYR A 10 -17.06 11.56 -0.21
CA TYR A 10 -16.16 12.62 -0.67
C TYR A 10 -16.81 14.02 -0.67
N GLY A 11 -18.08 14.10 -0.90
CA GLY A 11 -18.78 15.37 -0.84
C GLY A 11 -18.74 16.02 0.54
N VAL A 12 -18.59 15.23 1.59
CA VAL A 12 -18.51 15.74 2.97
C VAL A 12 -17.13 16.33 3.25
N PHE A 13 -16.08 15.75 2.70
CA PHE A 13 -14.71 16.18 2.97
C PHE A 13 -14.26 17.37 2.12
N ILE A 14 -14.78 17.45 0.91
CA ILE A 14 -14.37 18.46 -0.05
C ILE A 14 -15.46 19.53 -0.23
N GLY A 15 -16.61 19.33 0.37
CA GLY A 15 -17.83 20.06 0.11
C GLY A 15 -17.95 21.37 0.83
N THR A 16 -17.20 22.37 0.50
CA THR A 16 -17.46 23.72 1.02
C THR A 16 -18.25 24.58 0.06
N GLY A 17 -18.75 24.04 -1.03
CA GLY A 17 -19.64 24.76 -1.96
C GLY A 17 -18.98 25.90 -2.71
N ASN A 18 -17.69 26.06 -2.69
CA ASN A 18 -17.03 27.12 -3.45
C ASN A 18 -16.70 26.66 -4.86
N THR A 19 -17.38 27.23 -5.83
CA THR A 19 -17.22 26.95 -7.25
C THR A 19 -16.11 27.75 -7.93
N ASP A 20 -15.46 28.67 -7.22
CA ASP A 20 -14.48 29.60 -7.80
C ASP A 20 -13.09 29.00 -7.99
N HIS A 21 -12.92 27.71 -7.76
CA HIS A 21 -11.63 27.00 -7.84
C HIS A 21 -10.50 27.64 -7.02
N LYS A 22 -10.80 28.55 -6.12
CA LYS A 22 -9.85 29.07 -5.14
C LYS A 22 -9.73 28.07 -4.01
N TYR A 23 -8.52 27.82 -3.56
CA TYR A 23 -8.26 27.09 -2.34
C TYR A 23 -8.84 27.85 -1.15
N VAL A 24 -10.05 27.51 -0.78
CA VAL A 24 -10.72 28.18 0.33
C VAL A 24 -10.27 27.62 1.65
N ASN A 25 -9.96 26.32 1.68
CA ASN A 25 -9.39 25.64 2.83
C ASN A 25 -8.07 24.99 2.46
N PRO A 26 -6.98 25.41 3.03
CA PRO A 26 -5.71 24.70 2.89
C PRO A 26 -5.90 23.28 3.42
N ILE A 27 -5.15 22.33 2.86
CA ILE A 27 -5.01 20.99 3.41
C ILE A 27 -4.63 21.15 4.87
N ASN A 28 -5.40 20.56 5.76
CA ASN A 28 -5.16 20.58 7.18
C ASN A 28 -4.94 19.15 7.66
N ILE A 29 -3.85 18.94 8.38
CA ILE A 29 -3.51 17.68 9.02
C ILE A 29 -3.66 17.93 10.51
N ASN A 30 -4.76 17.44 11.09
CA ASN A 30 -5.06 17.63 12.51
C ASN A 30 -4.69 16.40 13.35
N ASP A 31 -4.63 15.22 12.74
CA ASP A 31 -4.17 13.99 13.38
C ASP A 31 -2.67 13.75 13.14
N PRO A 32 -1.93 13.23 14.15
CA PRO A 32 -0.51 12.97 14.00
C PRO A 32 -0.21 11.98 12.90
N SER A 33 0.65 12.38 11.97
CA SER A 33 1.15 11.52 10.90
C SER A 33 2.60 11.12 11.15
N SER A 34 2.95 9.89 10.83
CA SER A 34 4.30 9.37 10.98
C SER A 34 4.63 8.33 9.93
N TYR A 35 5.90 8.24 9.59
CA TYR A 35 6.41 7.23 8.68
C TYR A 35 7.75 6.71 9.13
N LYS A 36 7.88 5.41 9.24
CA LYS A 36 9.13 4.73 9.60
C LYS A 36 9.36 3.57 8.66
N ARG A 37 10.57 3.49 8.10
CA ARG A 37 10.96 2.44 7.17
C ARG A 37 12.30 1.83 7.57
N THR A 38 12.39 0.52 7.44
CA THR A 38 13.64 -0.23 7.52
C THR A 38 13.78 -1.05 6.25
N VAL A 39 14.93 -0.97 5.60
CA VAL A 39 15.29 -1.78 4.43
C VAL A 39 16.64 -2.41 4.69
N ILE A 40 16.73 -3.71 4.49
CA ILE A 40 17.99 -4.46 4.50
C ILE A 40 18.06 -5.17 3.16
N ALA A 41 19.05 -4.85 2.37
CA ALA A 41 19.28 -5.49 1.07
C ALA A 41 20.70 -6.07 1.02
N ASN A 42 20.79 -7.31 0.59
CA ASN A 42 22.03 -8.04 0.45
C ASN A 42 22.10 -8.62 -0.96
N ASN A 43 23.25 -8.47 -1.60
CA ASN A 43 23.53 -9.11 -2.88
C ASN A 43 24.85 -9.87 -2.78
N LEU A 44 24.84 -11.07 -3.33
CA LEU A 44 26.03 -11.90 -3.49
C LEU A 44 26.17 -12.24 -4.97
N SER A 45 27.30 -11.86 -5.56
CA SER A 45 27.62 -12.21 -6.93
C SER A 45 28.89 -13.05 -6.96
N LEU A 46 28.81 -14.20 -7.59
CA LEU A 46 29.92 -15.11 -7.80
C LEU A 46 30.15 -15.28 -9.31
N GLU A 47 31.39 -15.20 -9.73
CA GLU A 47 31.77 -15.44 -11.12
C GLU A 47 32.94 -16.45 -11.18
N TYR A 48 32.75 -17.43 -12.02
CA TYR A 48 33.81 -18.35 -12.40
C TYR A 48 34.11 -18.20 -13.89
N ARG A 49 35.36 -18.00 -14.23
CA ARG A 49 35.83 -17.80 -15.60
C ARG A 49 36.93 -18.76 -15.96
N ASN A 50 36.78 -19.42 -17.09
CA ASN A 50 37.86 -20.18 -17.72
C ASN A 50 38.01 -19.74 -19.21
N GLU A 51 38.84 -20.46 -19.98
CA GLU A 51 39.09 -20.12 -21.38
C GLU A 51 37.87 -20.26 -22.30
N HIS A 52 36.85 -21.02 -21.91
CA HIS A 52 35.72 -21.37 -22.75
C HIS A 52 34.41 -20.71 -22.29
N VAL A 53 34.19 -20.62 -21.00
CA VAL A 53 32.92 -20.17 -20.44
C VAL A 53 33.13 -19.24 -19.23
N ILE A 54 32.13 -18.41 -19.03
CA ILE A 54 31.92 -17.61 -17.82
C ILE A 54 30.61 -18.09 -17.19
N LEU A 55 30.71 -18.52 -15.93
CA LEU A 55 29.55 -18.85 -15.11
C LEU A 55 29.36 -17.73 -14.09
N SER A 56 28.15 -17.25 -13.94
CA SER A 56 27.81 -16.26 -12.93
C SER A 56 26.56 -16.69 -12.15
N SER A 57 26.56 -16.40 -10.86
CA SER A 57 25.43 -16.53 -9.96
C SER A 57 25.29 -15.22 -9.22
N THR A 58 24.08 -14.68 -9.21
CA THR A 58 23.75 -13.44 -8.46
C THR A 58 22.52 -13.70 -7.61
N SER A 59 22.74 -13.77 -6.29
CA SER A 59 21.70 -13.96 -5.30
C SER A 59 21.36 -12.62 -4.66
N GLY A 60 20.09 -12.29 -4.59
CA GLY A 60 19.57 -11.10 -3.94
C GLY A 60 18.62 -11.45 -2.80
N HIS A 61 18.72 -10.75 -1.70
CA HIS A 61 17.73 -10.79 -0.62
C HIS A 61 17.40 -9.37 -0.17
N GLN A 62 16.12 -9.07 -0.08
CA GLN A 62 15.63 -7.81 0.46
C GLN A 62 14.61 -8.08 1.56
N TYR A 63 14.88 -7.51 2.71
CA TYR A 63 13.91 -7.35 3.78
C TYR A 63 13.45 -5.91 3.85
N PHE A 64 12.16 -5.71 3.88
CA PHE A 64 11.54 -4.40 3.98
C PHE A 64 10.48 -4.43 5.08
N LYS A 65 10.46 -3.39 5.88
CA LYS A 65 9.42 -3.16 6.89
C LYS A 65 9.08 -1.68 6.92
N ASP A 66 7.81 -1.33 6.79
CA ASP A 66 7.36 0.03 7.04
C ASP A 66 6.18 0.08 8.02
N ASP A 67 6.07 1.24 8.66
CA ASP A 67 4.99 1.59 9.56
C ASP A 67 4.62 3.04 9.23
N MET A 68 3.43 3.22 8.68
CA MET A 68 2.90 4.49 8.27
C MET A 68 1.58 4.75 8.98
N LYS A 69 1.52 5.86 9.67
CA LYS A 69 0.27 6.44 10.17
C LYS A 69 0.03 7.75 9.42
N MET A 70 -1.14 7.93 8.88
CA MET A 70 -1.46 9.10 8.09
C MET A 70 -2.88 9.58 8.37
N ASP A 71 -3.00 10.87 8.63
CA ASP A 71 -4.24 11.60 8.50
C ASP A 71 -4.57 11.71 7.00
N GLN A 72 -5.64 11.09 6.58
CA GLN A 72 -5.97 10.93 5.17
C GLN A 72 -7.21 11.71 4.74
N ASP A 73 -7.90 12.34 5.67
CA ASP A 73 -9.05 13.15 5.34
C ASP A 73 -8.67 14.59 4.92
N PHE A 74 -7.45 15.02 5.26
CA PHE A 74 -6.90 16.33 4.89
C PHE A 74 -7.80 17.51 5.26
N SER A 75 -8.62 17.34 6.28
CA SER A 75 -9.59 18.31 6.75
C SER A 75 -9.26 18.74 8.19
N PRO A 76 -9.87 19.82 8.69
CA PRO A 76 -9.73 20.20 10.10
C PRO A 76 -10.55 19.32 11.06
N LEU A 77 -11.27 18.33 10.55
CA LEU A 77 -12.06 17.37 11.32
C LEU A 77 -11.27 16.08 11.53
N SER A 78 -11.43 15.47 12.68
CA SER A 78 -10.87 14.13 12.97
C SER A 78 -11.81 13.05 12.42
N ILE A 79 -11.67 12.72 11.14
CA ILE A 79 -12.59 11.80 10.46
C ILE A 79 -12.04 10.38 10.48
N PHE A 80 -10.86 10.16 9.93
CA PHE A 80 -10.19 8.87 10.00
C PHE A 80 -8.68 8.97 9.79
N THR A 81 -7.98 8.02 10.39
CA THR A 81 -6.56 7.80 10.13
C THR A 81 -6.34 6.44 9.49
N LEU A 82 -5.42 6.38 8.54
CA LEU A 82 -4.93 5.14 7.96
C LEU A 82 -3.64 4.73 8.68
N ASN A 83 -3.63 3.50 9.17
CA ASN A 83 -2.43 2.88 9.69
C ASN A 83 -2.04 1.74 8.74
N ARG A 84 -0.90 1.87 8.06
CA ARG A 84 -0.41 0.81 7.18
C ARG A 84 0.90 0.28 7.72
N LYS A 85 0.96 -1.03 7.94
CA LYS A 85 2.18 -1.74 8.25
C LYS A 85 2.45 -2.76 7.16
N GLN A 86 3.64 -2.71 6.58
CA GLN A 86 4.06 -3.65 5.56
C GLN A 86 5.33 -4.36 6.00
N LYS A 87 5.40 -5.63 5.66
CA LYS A 87 6.57 -6.46 5.86
C LYS A 87 6.76 -7.32 4.63
N GLN A 88 7.93 -7.27 4.04
CA GLN A 88 8.26 -7.96 2.81
C GLN A 88 9.56 -8.72 2.96
N ASN A 89 9.60 -9.94 2.42
CA ASN A 89 10.80 -10.69 2.17
C ASN A 89 10.85 -11.05 0.69
N ALA A 90 11.85 -10.55 -0.01
CA ALA A 90 12.06 -10.85 -1.41
C ALA A 90 13.40 -11.56 -1.61
N PHE A 91 13.41 -12.58 -2.45
CA PHE A 91 14.58 -13.34 -2.86
C PHE A 91 14.64 -13.39 -4.38
N SER A 92 15.84 -13.23 -4.92
CA SER A 92 16.10 -13.42 -6.34
C SER A 92 17.37 -14.20 -6.55
N GLU A 93 17.38 -15.02 -7.61
CA GLU A 93 18.56 -15.76 -8.05
C GLU A 93 18.65 -15.66 -9.56
N GLU A 94 19.82 -15.28 -10.04
CA GLU A 94 20.17 -15.28 -11.44
C GLU A 94 21.39 -16.18 -11.64
N LEU A 95 21.23 -17.19 -12.48
CA LEU A 95 22.30 -18.03 -12.94
C LEU A 95 22.54 -17.76 -14.42
N ALA A 96 23.74 -17.48 -14.82
CA ALA A 96 24.06 -17.29 -16.23
C ALA A 96 25.34 -18.01 -16.64
N ILE A 97 25.32 -18.51 -17.86
CA ILE A 97 26.49 -19.06 -18.54
C ILE A 97 26.68 -18.35 -19.86
N LYS A 98 27.89 -17.91 -20.14
CA LYS A 98 28.26 -17.18 -21.37
C LYS A 98 29.49 -17.82 -22.00
N SER A 99 29.57 -17.79 -23.32
CA SER A 99 30.80 -18.15 -24.01
C SER A 99 31.92 -17.13 -23.71
N ASN A 100 33.11 -17.64 -23.41
CA ASN A 100 34.32 -16.83 -23.21
C ASN A 100 35.32 -16.96 -24.36
N THR A 101 34.80 -17.15 -25.59
CA THR A 101 35.63 -17.30 -26.78
C THR A 101 35.58 -16.03 -27.62
N ARG A 102 36.71 -15.74 -28.30
CA ARG A 102 36.77 -14.64 -29.29
C ARG A 102 36.32 -15.06 -30.68
N ASN A 103 35.62 -16.19 -30.78
CA ASN A 103 35.11 -16.71 -32.05
C ASN A 103 33.92 -15.88 -32.53
N ASN A 104 33.53 -16.05 -33.81
CA ASN A 104 32.41 -15.34 -34.43
C ASN A 104 31.06 -15.68 -33.79
N TYR A 105 30.97 -16.78 -33.06
CA TYR A 105 29.76 -17.18 -32.32
C TYR A 105 29.96 -16.96 -30.82
N GLN A 106 29.15 -16.05 -30.29
CA GLN A 106 29.03 -15.83 -28.86
C GLN A 106 27.60 -16.19 -28.45
N TRP A 107 27.45 -16.87 -27.34
CA TRP A 107 26.18 -17.28 -26.81
C TRP A 107 26.10 -17.02 -25.32
N SER A 108 24.90 -16.82 -24.82
CA SER A 108 24.61 -16.74 -23.40
C SER A 108 23.29 -17.43 -23.12
N PHE A 109 23.21 -18.05 -21.95
CA PHE A 109 22.00 -18.64 -21.40
C PHE A 109 21.87 -18.23 -19.95
N GLY A 110 20.66 -17.91 -19.51
CA GLY A 110 20.38 -17.48 -18.14
C GLY A 110 19.10 -18.10 -17.62
N LEU A 111 19.08 -18.30 -16.30
CA LEU A 111 17.91 -18.71 -15.54
C LEU A 111 17.73 -17.68 -14.42
N TYR A 112 16.54 -17.15 -14.29
CA TYR A 112 16.18 -16.22 -13.22
C TYR A 112 14.99 -16.73 -12.46
N GLY A 113 15.07 -16.67 -11.13
CA GLY A 113 14.00 -16.97 -10.20
C GLY A 113 13.79 -15.80 -9.22
N PHE A 114 12.55 -15.53 -8.92
CA PHE A 114 12.16 -14.50 -7.95
C PHE A 114 11.01 -15.00 -7.08
N TYR A 115 11.10 -14.71 -5.81
CA TYR A 115 10.06 -14.94 -4.82
C TYR A 115 9.89 -13.71 -3.95
N ASP A 116 8.66 -13.30 -3.71
CA ASP A 116 8.31 -12.19 -2.85
C ASP A 116 7.13 -12.56 -1.97
N ASP A 117 7.24 -12.25 -0.70
CA ASP A 117 6.19 -12.42 0.30
C ASP A 117 5.94 -11.07 0.99
N LEU A 118 4.84 -10.44 0.62
CA LEU A 118 4.42 -9.15 1.15
C LEU A 118 3.19 -9.31 2.03
N HIS A 119 3.38 -9.04 3.31
CA HIS A 119 2.29 -8.91 4.28
C HIS A 119 1.93 -7.43 4.47
N THR A 120 0.65 -7.11 4.40
CA THR A 120 0.14 -5.74 4.60
C THR A 120 -0.99 -5.75 5.62
N ASP A 121 -0.81 -5.01 6.69
CA ASP A 121 -1.87 -4.58 7.59
C ASP A 121 -2.26 -3.14 7.23
N GLY A 122 -3.54 -2.90 6.99
CA GLY A 122 -4.06 -1.60 6.60
C GLY A 122 -5.37 -1.26 7.32
N PRO A 123 -5.38 -1.25 8.65
CA PRO A 123 -6.59 -0.88 9.37
C PRO A 123 -6.94 0.60 9.18
N VAL A 124 -8.24 0.86 9.15
CA VAL A 124 -8.81 2.20 9.16
C VAL A 124 -9.39 2.47 10.54
N ASP A 125 -9.01 3.57 11.14
CA ASP A 125 -9.50 4.02 12.44
C ASP A 125 -10.37 5.27 12.24
N PHE A 126 -11.69 5.07 12.24
CA PHE A 126 -12.65 6.16 12.21
C PHE A 126 -12.72 6.82 13.59
N LYS A 127 -12.64 8.13 13.59
CA LYS A 127 -12.71 9.00 14.76
C LYS A 127 -14.13 9.52 14.95
N GLU A 128 -14.32 10.25 16.06
CA GLU A 128 -15.63 10.78 16.45
C GLU A 128 -16.34 11.56 15.34
N ASP A 129 -15.62 12.48 14.68
CA ASP A 129 -16.20 13.27 13.58
C ASP A 129 -16.57 12.39 12.38
N GLY A 130 -15.75 11.38 12.06
CA GLY A 130 -16.02 10.45 10.99
C GLY A 130 -17.24 9.56 11.26
N ILE A 131 -17.39 9.12 12.50
CA ILE A 131 -18.57 8.36 12.91
C ILE A 131 -19.82 9.21 12.77
N LYS A 132 -19.81 10.44 13.29
CA LYS A 132 -20.98 11.35 13.29
C LYS A 132 -21.34 11.86 11.91
N THR A 133 -20.35 12.20 11.09
CA THR A 133 -20.59 12.88 9.80
C THR A 133 -20.67 11.92 8.63
N VAL A 134 -20.07 10.74 8.74
CA VAL A 134 -19.97 9.79 7.63
C VAL A 134 -20.73 8.51 7.93
N LEU A 135 -20.34 7.77 8.96
CA LEU A 135 -20.86 6.42 9.15
C LEU A 135 -22.29 6.37 9.68
N GLN A 136 -22.59 7.14 10.71
CA GLN A 136 -23.94 7.10 11.30
C GLN A 136 -25.03 7.57 10.32
N PRO A 137 -24.83 8.65 9.52
CA PRO A 137 -25.81 9.05 8.51
C PRO A 137 -26.10 7.99 7.46
N VAL A 138 -25.10 7.17 7.10
CA VAL A 138 -25.29 6.03 6.18
C VAL A 138 -26.17 4.97 6.81
N PHE A 139 -25.93 4.59 8.05
CA PHE A 139 -26.78 3.62 8.75
C PHE A 139 -28.19 4.12 8.96
N ASP A 140 -28.34 5.41 9.24
CA ASP A 140 -29.65 6.06 9.35
C ASP A 140 -30.41 6.04 8.02
N GLN A 141 -29.73 6.29 6.91
CA GLN A 141 -30.31 6.20 5.57
C GLN A 141 -30.67 4.77 5.20
N LEU A 142 -29.78 3.80 5.44
CA LEU A 142 -30.03 2.38 5.21
C LEU A 142 -31.28 1.90 5.99
N LYS A 143 -31.45 2.35 7.22
CA LYS A 143 -32.63 2.02 8.02
C LYS A 143 -33.93 2.60 7.43
N LYS A 144 -33.87 3.81 6.85
CA LYS A 144 -35.04 4.40 6.16
C LYS A 144 -35.39 3.62 4.90
N ASP A 145 -34.38 3.26 4.11
CA ASP A 145 -34.56 2.55 2.85
C ASP A 145 -35.01 1.08 3.07
N HIS A 146 -34.53 0.49 4.17
CA HIS A 146 -34.81 -0.88 4.55
C HIS A 146 -35.39 -1.00 5.98
N PRO A 147 -36.67 -0.69 6.21
CA PRO A 147 -37.27 -0.62 7.54
C PRO A 147 -37.16 -1.92 8.36
N LYS A 148 -37.08 -3.08 7.68
CA LYS A 148 -36.93 -4.39 8.34
C LYS A 148 -35.53 -4.67 8.84
N MET A 149 -34.53 -3.91 8.39
CA MET A 149 -33.14 -4.07 8.83
C MET A 149 -32.98 -3.64 10.30
N PRO A 150 -32.19 -4.31 11.11
CA PRO A 150 -31.88 -3.83 12.45
C PRO A 150 -31.21 -2.45 12.38
N TYR A 151 -31.54 -1.58 13.33
CA TYR A 151 -30.90 -0.28 13.44
C TYR A 151 -29.51 -0.44 14.03
N LEU A 152 -28.51 0.05 13.32
CA LEU A 152 -27.12 0.07 13.77
C LEU A 152 -26.78 1.48 14.27
N LYS A 153 -26.37 1.57 15.52
CA LYS A 153 -25.87 2.80 16.13
C LYS A 153 -24.47 2.55 16.67
N ILE A 154 -23.53 3.37 16.26
CA ILE A 154 -22.19 3.35 16.81
C ILE A 154 -22.22 4.16 18.11
N LEU A 155 -21.86 3.51 19.21
CA LEU A 155 -21.90 4.13 20.56
C LEU A 155 -20.57 4.70 21.00
N ASP A 156 -19.47 4.18 20.43
CA ASP A 156 -18.11 4.62 20.73
C ASP A 156 -17.69 5.80 19.82
N ASP A 157 -16.74 6.54 20.28
CA ASP A 157 -16.10 7.65 19.54
C ASP A 157 -15.00 7.17 18.58
N HIS A 158 -14.76 5.87 18.54
CA HIS A 158 -13.83 5.18 17.65
C HIS A 158 -14.44 3.95 17.01
N LEU A 159 -14.17 3.75 15.72
CA LEU A 159 -14.47 2.50 15.03
C LEU A 159 -13.24 2.02 14.28
N TYR A 160 -12.64 0.95 14.77
CA TYR A 160 -11.49 0.31 14.15
C TYR A 160 -11.94 -0.78 13.20
N ILE A 161 -11.57 -0.63 11.92
CA ILE A 161 -11.84 -1.63 10.88
C ILE A 161 -10.51 -2.29 10.52
N PRO A 162 -10.29 -3.54 10.91
CA PRO A 162 -9.07 -4.25 10.56
C PRO A 162 -9.01 -4.57 9.08
N GLY A 163 -7.82 -4.49 8.51
CA GLY A 163 -7.53 -4.96 7.15
C GLY A 163 -6.16 -5.61 7.16
N SER A 164 -6.08 -6.86 6.72
CA SER A 164 -4.83 -7.59 6.60
C SER A 164 -4.88 -8.52 5.40
N PHE A 165 -3.80 -8.57 4.63
CA PHE A 165 -3.70 -9.46 3.48
C PHE A 165 -2.24 -9.79 3.16
N ASP A 166 -2.05 -10.99 2.60
CA ASP A 166 -0.79 -11.49 2.09
C ASP A 166 -0.81 -11.49 0.56
N THR A 167 0.29 -11.07 -0.02
CA THR A 167 0.45 -11.04 -1.48
C THR A 167 1.75 -11.75 -1.86
N PRO A 168 1.76 -13.09 -1.90
CA PRO A 168 2.90 -13.82 -2.40
C PRO A 168 3.00 -13.66 -3.92
N SER A 169 4.20 -13.47 -4.44
CA SER A 169 4.46 -13.45 -5.87
C SER A 169 5.73 -14.22 -6.21
N TYR A 170 5.75 -14.82 -7.39
CA TYR A 170 6.90 -15.57 -7.88
C TYR A 170 6.99 -15.46 -9.39
N SER A 171 8.20 -15.50 -9.90
CA SER A 171 8.45 -15.55 -11.34
C SER A 171 9.65 -16.45 -11.65
N LEU A 172 9.62 -17.02 -12.84
CA LEU A 172 10.70 -17.78 -13.43
C LEU A 172 10.88 -17.34 -14.87
N ALA A 173 12.12 -17.09 -15.28
CA ALA A 173 12.45 -16.71 -16.66
C ALA A 173 13.69 -17.48 -17.14
N LEU A 174 13.76 -17.69 -18.45
CA LEU A 174 14.85 -18.37 -19.18
C LEU A 174 15.42 -17.44 -20.24
#